data_d36f0302d1289b4a5d6d014e905691ff
#
_entry.id   d36f0302d1289b4a5d6d014e905691ff
#
_cell.length_a   1.000
_cell.length_b   1.000
_cell.length_c   1.000
_cell.angle_alpha   90.00
_cell.angle_beta   90.00
_cell.angle_gamma   90.00
#
_symmetry.space_group_name_H-M   'P 1'
#
loop_
_entity.id
_entity.type
_entity.pdbx_description
1 polymer ?
#
loop_
_entity_poly.entity_id
_entity_poly.type
_entity_poly.pdbx_seq_one_letter_code
_entity_poly.pdbx_strand_id
1 'polypeptide(L)'
;MKKIGIIMLLCMLAIGVQAQEERCPLHYEGSFSMGASSKDLSFMGANIDLGYSPVNRLSIHALAHSDFFIPKLGATKDYNNAVNLGGGIGYQLLNNKNWRLGTLELRGTLTTSLGSSTYKNTSYGVGLYFYKHSNAQRFQPVIGIGFNARNFHGNVPNFYGPYVSLGIRF
;
A
#
# COMPACT_ATOMS: atom_id res chain seq x y z
N MET A 1 -6.05 0.51 32.40
CA MET A 1 -6.75 0.01 31.22
C MET A 1 -5.87 0.00 29.94
N LYS A 2 -5.07 1.03 29.62
CA LYS A 2 -4.21 1.05 28.40
C LYS A 2 -3.18 -0.09 28.33
N LYS A 3 -2.59 -0.50 29.45
CA LYS A 3 -1.57 -1.58 29.51
C LYS A 3 -2.14 -2.98 29.19
N ILE A 4 -3.41 -3.25 29.57
CA ILE A 4 -4.07 -4.52 29.31
C ILE A 4 -4.34 -4.70 27.79
N GLY A 5 -4.72 -3.63 27.09
CA GLY A 5 -4.94 -3.65 25.64
C GLY A 5 -3.66 -3.98 24.86
N ILE A 6 -2.51 -3.44 25.31
CA ILE A 6 -1.21 -3.74 24.67
C ILE A 6 -0.80 -5.19 24.90
N ILE A 7 -1.01 -5.72 26.11
CA ILE A 7 -0.71 -7.12 26.42
C ILE A 7 -1.62 -8.07 25.63
N MET A 8 -2.92 -7.75 25.52
CA MET A 8 -3.85 -8.54 24.68
C MET A 8 -3.44 -8.51 23.20
N LEU A 9 -3.05 -7.36 22.68
CA LEU A 9 -2.56 -7.22 21.31
C LEU A 9 -1.28 -8.06 21.09
N LEU A 10 -0.32 -8.00 22.01
CA LEU A 10 0.90 -8.81 21.96
C LEU A 10 0.61 -10.31 22.08
N CYS A 11 -0.35 -10.72 22.91
CA CYS A 11 -0.76 -12.12 23.00
C CYS A 11 -1.45 -12.60 21.72
N MET A 12 -2.30 -11.80 21.09
CA MET A 12 -2.91 -12.15 19.79
C MET A 12 -1.85 -12.26 18.69
N LEU A 13 -0.83 -11.39 18.68
CA LEU A 13 0.30 -11.49 17.77
C LEU A 13 1.13 -12.76 18.00
N ALA A 14 1.36 -13.15 19.26
CA ALA A 14 2.12 -14.35 19.62
C ALA A 14 1.39 -15.65 19.25
N ILE A 15 0.06 -15.70 19.38
CA ILE A 15 -0.74 -16.88 19.01
C ILE A 15 -0.74 -17.07 17.47
N GLY A 16 -0.72 -15.99 16.71
CA GLY A 16 -0.64 -16.03 15.24
C GLY A 16 0.66 -16.64 14.72
N VAL A 17 1.76 -16.49 15.45
CA VAL A 17 3.09 -17.00 15.05
C VAL A 17 3.19 -18.53 15.11
N GLN A 18 2.48 -19.18 16.04
CA GLN A 18 2.53 -20.65 16.18
C GLN A 18 1.75 -21.42 15.10
N ALA A 19 0.84 -20.75 14.38
CA ALA A 19 0.00 -21.42 13.38
C ALA A 19 0.59 -21.43 11.96
N GLN A 20 1.82 -20.95 11.76
CA GLN A 20 2.41 -20.74 10.43
C GLN A 20 3.80 -21.37 10.27
N GLU A 21 3.90 -22.68 10.42
CA GLU A 21 5.18 -23.39 10.22
C GLU A 21 5.77 -23.33 8.80
N GLU A 22 5.09 -22.74 7.80
CA GLU A 22 5.56 -22.72 6.40
C GLU A 22 5.60 -21.32 5.73
N ARG A 23 5.32 -20.22 6.41
CA ARG A 23 5.31 -18.90 5.75
C ARG A 23 6.02 -17.87 6.61
N CYS A 24 6.95 -17.14 6.01
CA CYS A 24 7.45 -15.94 6.65
C CYS A 24 6.27 -14.96 6.84
N PRO A 25 5.83 -14.67 8.07
CA PRO A 25 4.67 -13.81 8.31
C PRO A 25 4.96 -12.36 7.95
N LEU A 26 6.24 -12.02 7.83
CA LEU A 26 6.74 -10.69 7.51
C LEU A 26 7.20 -10.64 6.05
N HIS A 27 6.82 -9.61 5.33
CA HIS A 27 7.27 -9.37 3.96
C HIS A 27 7.53 -7.88 3.72
N TYR A 28 8.44 -7.62 2.80
CA TYR A 28 8.78 -6.28 2.33
C TYR A 28 8.38 -6.16 0.87
N GLU A 29 7.82 -5.01 0.51
CA GLU A 29 7.47 -4.72 -0.87
C GLU A 29 7.96 -3.33 -1.25
N GLY A 30 8.70 -3.25 -2.36
CA GLY A 30 9.05 -2.00 -3.01
C GLY A 30 8.26 -1.89 -4.30
N SER A 31 7.57 -0.78 -4.54
CA SER A 31 6.77 -0.61 -5.74
C SER A 31 6.78 0.82 -6.25
N PHE A 32 6.49 0.95 -7.55
CA PHE A 32 6.18 2.21 -8.19
C PHE A 32 4.71 2.23 -8.53
N SER A 33 4.05 3.35 -8.26
CA SER A 33 2.66 3.57 -8.62
C SER A 33 2.51 4.79 -9.50
N MET A 34 1.54 4.74 -10.39
CA MET A 34 1.14 5.88 -11.21
C MET A 34 -0.38 5.92 -11.34
N GLY A 35 -0.91 7.13 -11.41
CA GLY A 35 -2.33 7.32 -11.54
C GLY A 35 -2.67 8.64 -12.22
N ALA A 36 -3.87 8.69 -12.78
CA ALA A 36 -4.41 9.85 -13.46
C ALA A 36 -5.75 10.24 -12.84
N SER A 37 -5.93 11.53 -12.67
CA SER A 37 -7.18 12.13 -12.20
C SER A 37 -8.00 12.67 -13.36
N SER A 38 -9.31 12.76 -13.15
CA SER A 38 -10.23 13.47 -14.03
C SER A 38 -10.00 14.99 -14.04
N LYS A 39 -9.26 15.56 -13.09
CA LYS A 39 -9.01 17.01 -12.92
C LYS A 39 -7.55 17.38 -13.20
N ASP A 40 -7.03 16.96 -14.33
CA ASP A 40 -5.72 17.39 -14.85
C ASP A 40 -4.51 17.22 -13.90
N LEU A 41 -4.61 16.37 -12.90
CA LEU A 41 -3.53 16.01 -12.01
C LEU A 41 -3.16 14.54 -12.20
N SER A 42 -1.89 14.27 -12.45
CA SER A 42 -1.34 12.92 -12.45
C SER A 42 -0.37 12.78 -11.29
N PHE A 43 -0.16 11.57 -10.81
CA PHE A 43 0.89 11.31 -9.84
C PHE A 43 1.74 10.12 -10.26
N MET A 44 2.99 10.14 -9.82
CA MET A 44 3.91 9.01 -9.81
C MET A 44 4.45 8.89 -8.40
N GLY A 45 4.58 7.68 -7.89
CA GLY A 45 5.07 7.46 -6.54
C GLY A 45 5.95 6.24 -6.42
N ALA A 46 6.93 6.33 -5.51
CA ALA A 46 7.67 5.19 -5.01
C ALA A 46 7.09 4.80 -3.65
N ASN A 47 6.84 3.52 -3.45
CA ASN A 47 6.20 3.01 -2.25
C ASN A 47 7.07 1.94 -1.61
N ILE A 48 7.11 1.97 -0.29
CA ILE A 48 7.69 0.91 0.54
C ILE A 48 6.57 0.41 1.44
N ASP A 49 6.38 -0.89 1.46
CA ASP A 49 5.37 -1.58 2.24
C ASP A 49 6.04 -2.64 3.12
N LEU A 50 5.75 -2.60 4.40
CA LEU A 50 6.10 -3.62 5.37
C LEU A 50 4.83 -4.32 5.80
N GLY A 51 4.64 -5.55 5.34
CA GLY A 51 3.45 -6.33 5.61
C GLY A 51 3.70 -7.42 6.64
N TYR A 52 2.72 -7.64 7.49
CA TYR A 52 2.67 -8.71 8.47
C TYR A 52 1.35 -9.48 8.36
N SER A 53 1.43 -10.80 8.24
CA SER A 53 0.25 -11.69 8.10
C SER A 53 0.03 -12.48 9.38
N PRO A 54 -0.74 -11.94 10.36
CA PRO A 54 -0.96 -12.58 11.66
C PRO A 54 -1.78 -13.88 11.55
N VAL A 55 -2.68 -13.96 10.59
CA VAL A 55 -3.54 -15.13 10.34
C VAL A 55 -3.66 -15.38 8.85
N ASN A 56 -4.13 -16.59 8.51
CA ASN A 56 -4.39 -16.95 7.12
C ASN A 56 -5.30 -15.91 6.44
N ARG A 57 -4.88 -15.45 5.27
CA ARG A 57 -5.58 -14.49 4.40
C ARG A 57 -5.63 -13.04 4.86
N LEU A 58 -5.26 -12.71 6.10
CA LEU A 58 -5.26 -11.33 6.58
C LEU A 58 -3.83 -10.82 6.66
N SER A 59 -3.60 -9.61 6.15
CA SER A 59 -2.33 -8.90 6.25
C SER A 59 -2.56 -7.49 6.81
N ILE A 60 -1.58 -7.01 7.56
CA ILE A 60 -1.50 -5.63 8.06
C ILE A 60 -0.26 -5.02 7.42
N HIS A 61 -0.39 -3.80 6.94
CA HIS A 61 0.64 -3.11 6.19
C HIS A 61 1.03 -1.81 6.86
N ALA A 62 2.33 -1.53 6.95
CA ALA A 62 2.87 -0.22 7.24
C ALA A 62 3.44 0.35 5.94
N LEU A 63 3.00 1.55 5.57
CA LEU A 63 3.20 2.13 4.24
C LEU A 63 3.97 3.43 4.33
N ALA A 64 4.96 3.58 3.46
CA ALA A 64 5.64 4.84 3.20
C ALA A 64 5.60 5.10 1.69
N HIS A 65 5.06 6.25 1.30
CA HIS A 65 4.95 6.66 -0.09
C HIS A 65 5.66 7.98 -0.30
N SER A 66 6.38 8.09 -1.41
CA SER A 66 6.91 9.36 -1.93
C SER A 66 6.23 9.65 -3.25
N ASP A 67 5.32 10.60 -3.26
CA ASP A 67 4.48 10.92 -4.40
C ASP A 67 4.94 12.20 -5.09
N PHE A 68 5.06 12.16 -6.41
CA PHE A 68 5.34 13.30 -7.29
C PHE A 68 4.06 13.64 -8.05
N PHE A 69 3.61 14.87 -7.93
CA PHE A 69 2.42 15.36 -8.61
C PHE A 69 2.78 16.17 -9.86
N ILE A 70 2.12 15.84 -10.96
CA ILE A 70 2.34 16.46 -12.26
C ILE A 70 1.02 17.12 -12.69
N PRO A 71 0.89 18.46 -12.58
CA PRO A 71 -0.26 19.16 -13.12
C PRO A 71 -0.19 19.18 -14.65
N LYS A 72 -1.33 18.90 -15.32
CA LYS A 72 -1.42 18.89 -16.78
C LYS A 72 -1.58 20.30 -17.39
N LEU A 73 -2.07 21.25 -16.62
CA LEU A 73 -2.36 22.62 -17.03
C LEU A 73 -1.40 23.59 -16.34
N GLY A 74 -0.61 24.29 -17.13
CA GLY A 74 0.21 25.39 -16.67
C GLY A 74 1.66 25.31 -17.11
N ALA A 75 2.24 26.44 -17.49
CA ALA A 75 3.59 26.59 -18.01
C ALA A 75 4.71 26.38 -16.95
N THR A 76 4.37 26.23 -15.71
CA THR A 76 5.32 25.97 -14.60
C THR A 76 5.27 24.51 -14.25
N LYS A 77 6.35 23.81 -14.57
CA LYS A 77 6.63 22.44 -14.13
C LYS A 77 7.06 22.45 -12.66
N ASP A 78 6.17 22.80 -11.77
CA ASP A 78 6.42 22.67 -10.34
C ASP A 78 6.25 21.19 -9.97
N TYR A 79 7.39 20.49 -9.93
CA TYR A 79 7.44 19.13 -9.38
C TYR A 79 7.26 19.22 -7.86
N ASN A 80 6.06 18.97 -7.41
CA ASN A 80 5.78 18.95 -5.99
C ASN A 80 5.73 17.50 -5.50
N ASN A 81 6.46 17.21 -4.46
CA ASN A 81 6.46 15.92 -3.81
C ASN A 81 5.77 15.97 -2.44
N ALA A 82 5.19 14.87 -2.06
CA ALA A 82 4.69 14.65 -0.71
C ALA A 82 5.15 13.27 -0.23
N VAL A 83 5.69 13.23 0.98
CA VAL A 83 5.99 11.98 1.65
C VAL A 83 4.83 11.65 2.58
N ASN A 84 4.23 10.48 2.37
CA ASN A 84 3.08 10.01 3.11
C ASN A 84 3.47 8.79 3.93
N LEU A 85 3.02 8.72 5.18
CA LEU A 85 3.10 7.54 6.02
C LEU A 85 1.71 7.08 6.42
N GLY A 86 1.54 5.79 6.61
CA GLY A 86 0.27 5.24 7.06
C GLY A 86 0.25 3.74 7.16
N GLY A 87 -0.92 3.18 7.04
CA GLY A 87 -1.12 1.76 7.15
C GLY A 87 -2.23 1.24 6.25
N GLY A 88 -2.37 -0.06 6.22
CA GLY A 88 -3.38 -0.73 5.44
C GLY A 88 -3.73 -2.10 6.01
N ILE A 89 -4.79 -2.65 5.44
CA ILE A 89 -5.25 -4.00 5.72
C ILE A 89 -5.42 -4.70 4.38
N GLY A 90 -4.89 -5.92 4.28
CA GLY A 90 -5.03 -6.77 3.11
C GLY A 90 -5.84 -8.03 3.43
N TYR A 91 -6.63 -8.48 2.47
CA TYR A 91 -7.33 -9.76 2.55
C TYR A 91 -7.10 -10.56 1.27
N GLN A 92 -6.57 -11.76 1.42
CA GLN A 92 -6.30 -12.67 0.31
C GLN A 92 -7.61 -13.32 -0.15
N LEU A 93 -8.15 -12.83 -1.26
CA LEU A 93 -9.34 -13.37 -1.89
C LEU A 93 -9.08 -14.77 -2.47
N LEU A 94 -7.94 -14.91 -3.14
CA LEU A 94 -7.48 -16.16 -3.71
C LEU A 94 -6.07 -16.44 -3.19
N ASN A 95 -5.93 -17.58 -2.55
CA ASN A 95 -4.66 -18.07 -2.03
C ASN A 95 -4.56 -19.54 -2.40
N ASN A 96 -4.32 -19.84 -3.67
CA ASN A 96 -4.24 -21.20 -4.15
C ASN A 96 -2.81 -21.49 -4.59
N LYS A 97 -2.14 -22.40 -3.89
CA LYS A 97 -0.79 -22.90 -4.26
C LYS A 97 -0.75 -23.46 -5.69
N ASN A 98 -1.88 -23.93 -6.20
CA ASN A 98 -2.01 -24.55 -7.52
C ASN A 98 -2.48 -23.58 -8.61
N TRP A 99 -2.80 -22.32 -8.28
CA TRP A 99 -3.25 -21.38 -9.27
C TRP A 99 -2.08 -20.74 -10.00
N ARG A 100 -2.11 -20.75 -11.33
CA ARG A 100 -1.00 -20.24 -12.16
C ARG A 100 -0.73 -18.76 -11.94
N LEU A 101 -1.73 -17.98 -11.55
CA LEU A 101 -1.62 -16.55 -11.28
C LEU A 101 -1.14 -16.20 -9.86
N GLY A 102 -1.13 -17.19 -8.93
CA GLY A 102 -0.67 -16.98 -7.56
C GLY A 102 -1.76 -16.46 -6.61
N THR A 103 -1.45 -15.43 -5.84
CA THR A 103 -2.33 -14.83 -4.82
C THR A 103 -2.96 -13.56 -5.35
N LEU A 104 -4.25 -13.40 -5.07
CA LEU A 104 -5.00 -12.16 -5.26
C LEU A 104 -5.35 -11.59 -3.90
N GLU A 105 -4.88 -10.39 -3.61
CA GLU A 105 -5.10 -9.68 -2.36
C GLU A 105 -5.85 -8.38 -2.59
N LEU A 106 -6.92 -8.17 -1.85
CA LEU A 106 -7.60 -6.88 -1.74
C LEU A 106 -6.96 -6.09 -0.61
N ARG A 107 -6.44 -4.89 -0.88
CA ARG A 107 -5.85 -3.99 0.12
C ARG A 107 -6.65 -2.71 0.24
N GLY A 108 -6.93 -2.31 1.49
CA GLY A 108 -7.39 -0.97 1.86
C GLY A 108 -6.26 -0.22 2.56
N THR A 109 -5.98 1.01 2.15
CA THR A 109 -4.86 1.81 2.67
C THR A 109 -5.31 3.20 3.10
N LEU A 110 -4.68 3.71 4.15
CA LEU A 110 -4.84 5.06 4.65
C LEU A 110 -3.47 5.63 4.95
N THR A 111 -3.12 6.72 4.29
CA THR A 111 -1.85 7.41 4.52
C THR A 111 -2.05 8.91 4.66
N THR A 112 -1.14 9.59 5.36
CA THR A 112 -1.15 11.04 5.53
C THR A 112 0.24 11.61 5.30
N SER A 113 0.29 12.81 4.74
CA SER A 113 1.55 13.49 4.45
C SER A 113 2.26 13.95 5.70
N LEU A 114 3.56 13.75 5.72
CA LEU A 114 4.48 14.34 6.68
C LEU A 114 5.06 15.65 6.15
N GLY A 115 5.35 16.57 7.07
CA GLY A 115 6.02 17.83 6.74
C GLY A 115 5.08 18.93 6.26
N SER A 116 5.66 19.95 5.62
CA SER A 116 5.01 21.22 5.22
C SER A 116 4.85 21.36 3.69
N SER A 117 4.72 20.27 2.96
CA SER A 117 4.52 20.33 1.51
C SER A 117 3.22 21.04 1.15
N THR A 118 3.24 21.82 0.08
CA THR A 118 2.04 22.44 -0.52
C THR A 118 1.01 21.38 -0.96
N TYR A 119 1.48 20.17 -1.30
CA TYR A 119 0.67 19.01 -1.69
C TYR A 119 0.39 18.05 -0.52
N LYS A 120 0.41 18.58 0.69
CA LYS A 120 0.02 17.80 1.87
C LYS A 120 -1.38 17.23 1.70
N ASN A 121 -1.51 15.92 1.88
CA ASN A 121 -2.76 15.22 1.63
C ASN A 121 -2.98 14.07 2.61
N THR A 122 -4.24 13.68 2.73
CA THR A 122 -4.63 12.38 3.29
C THR A 122 -5.16 11.52 2.15
N SER A 123 -4.60 10.33 2.00
CA SER A 123 -4.87 9.42 0.90
C SER A 123 -5.60 8.18 1.41
N TYR A 124 -6.66 7.81 0.70
CA TYR A 124 -7.45 6.61 0.90
C TYR A 124 -7.33 5.78 -0.36
N GLY A 125 -6.85 4.56 -0.25
CA GLY A 125 -6.67 3.66 -1.38
C GLY A 125 -7.41 2.35 -1.20
N VAL A 126 -7.94 1.82 -2.28
CA VAL A 126 -8.40 0.44 -2.37
C VAL A 126 -7.86 -0.17 -3.65
N GLY A 127 -7.29 -1.38 -3.57
CA GLY A 127 -6.68 -2.00 -4.75
C GLY A 127 -6.63 -3.52 -4.66
N LEU A 128 -6.51 -4.13 -5.83
CA LEU A 128 -6.27 -5.55 -6.01
C LEU A 128 -4.81 -5.75 -6.39
N TYR A 129 -4.13 -6.62 -5.66
CA TYR A 129 -2.72 -6.93 -5.83
C TYR A 129 -2.55 -8.39 -6.18
N PHE A 130 -1.81 -8.63 -7.26
CA PHE A 130 -1.51 -9.95 -7.79
C PHE A 130 -0.03 -10.24 -7.56
N TYR A 131 0.28 -11.35 -6.91
CA TYR A 131 1.63 -11.83 -6.76
C TYR A 131 1.70 -13.35 -6.74
N LYS A 132 2.79 -13.88 -7.27
CA LYS A 132 2.98 -15.32 -7.33
C LYS A 132 3.83 -15.77 -6.16
N HIS A 133 3.27 -16.63 -5.32
CA HIS A 133 4.02 -17.28 -4.26
C HIS A 133 4.93 -18.36 -4.86
N SER A 134 6.23 -18.25 -4.65
CA SER A 134 7.19 -19.26 -5.08
C SER A 134 8.14 -19.55 -3.93
N ASN A 135 8.15 -20.78 -3.44
CA ASN A 135 9.07 -21.21 -2.39
C ASN A 135 10.54 -21.19 -2.84
N ALA A 136 10.78 -21.10 -4.16
CA ALA A 136 12.12 -21.11 -4.74
C ALA A 136 12.66 -19.72 -5.08
N GLN A 137 11.84 -18.68 -5.07
CA GLN A 137 12.25 -17.34 -5.47
C GLN A 137 12.19 -16.39 -4.28
N ARG A 138 13.31 -15.74 -3.99
CA ARG A 138 13.40 -14.67 -3.00
C ARG A 138 12.62 -13.41 -3.41
N PHE A 139 12.36 -13.26 -4.72
CA PHE A 139 11.74 -12.09 -5.31
C PHE A 139 10.42 -12.48 -5.97
N GLN A 140 9.35 -11.80 -5.61
CA GLN A 140 8.03 -12.02 -6.17
C GLN A 140 7.56 -10.73 -6.85
N PRO A 141 7.32 -10.74 -8.17
CA PRO A 141 6.72 -9.59 -8.83
C PRO A 141 5.31 -9.37 -8.29
N VAL A 142 4.99 -8.11 -8.03
CA VAL A 142 3.66 -7.66 -7.57
C VAL A 142 3.10 -6.68 -8.58
N ILE A 143 1.87 -6.92 -8.99
CA ILE A 143 1.12 -6.01 -9.86
C ILE A 143 -0.13 -5.59 -9.10
N GLY A 144 -0.34 -4.30 -8.96
CA GLY A 144 -1.50 -3.72 -8.29
C GLY A 144 -2.31 -2.84 -9.24
N ILE A 145 -3.62 -2.91 -9.13
CA ILE A 145 -4.55 -1.97 -9.74
C ILE A 145 -5.54 -1.52 -8.69
N GLY A 146 -5.93 -0.26 -8.71
CA GLY A 146 -6.86 0.22 -7.70
C GLY A 146 -7.37 1.61 -7.97
N PHE A 147 -8.05 2.14 -6.97
CA PHE A 147 -8.58 3.49 -6.93
C PHE A 147 -8.02 4.22 -5.71
N ASN A 148 -7.65 5.47 -5.90
CA ASN A 148 -7.11 6.32 -4.85
C ASN A 148 -7.88 7.63 -4.77
N ALA A 149 -8.23 8.01 -3.55
CA ALA A 149 -8.81 9.30 -3.22
C ALA A 149 -7.82 10.05 -2.33
N ARG A 150 -7.42 11.27 -2.74
CA ARG A 150 -6.50 12.12 -2.00
C ARG A 150 -7.15 13.46 -1.68
N ASN A 151 -7.29 13.74 -0.42
CA ASN A 151 -7.78 15.01 0.08
C ASN A 151 -6.60 15.90 0.40
N PHE A 152 -6.39 16.93 -0.44
CA PHE A 152 -5.33 17.91 -0.22
C PHE A 152 -5.75 18.93 0.83
N HIS A 153 -4.82 19.29 1.71
CA HIS A 153 -5.04 20.20 2.83
C HIS A 153 -4.81 21.69 2.46
N GLY A 154 -4.69 22.00 1.19
CA GLY A 154 -4.46 23.35 0.65
C GLY A 154 -5.41 23.71 -0.49
N ASN A 155 -5.00 24.65 -1.32
CA ASN A 155 -5.79 25.11 -2.48
C ASN A 155 -5.72 24.14 -3.69
N VAL A 156 -5.10 22.97 -3.54
CA VAL A 156 -4.99 21.95 -4.58
C VAL A 156 -6.30 21.17 -4.65
N PRO A 157 -6.89 20.98 -5.83
CA PRO A 157 -8.13 20.21 -5.96
C PRO A 157 -7.90 18.75 -5.57
N ASN A 158 -8.88 18.16 -4.88
CA ASN A 158 -8.83 16.78 -4.49
C ASN A 158 -8.66 15.85 -5.69
N PHE A 159 -7.84 14.83 -5.50
CA PHE A 159 -7.59 13.82 -6.51
C PHE A 159 -8.49 12.61 -6.29
N TYR A 160 -9.13 12.15 -7.36
CA TYR A 160 -9.87 10.89 -7.38
C TYR A 160 -9.55 10.18 -8.69
N GLY A 161 -8.97 9.01 -8.64
CA GLY A 161 -8.61 8.32 -9.87
C GLY A 161 -8.08 6.92 -9.68
N PRO A 162 -8.04 6.17 -10.78
CA PRO A 162 -7.41 4.86 -10.82
C PRO A 162 -5.89 4.98 -10.71
N TYR A 163 -5.27 3.92 -10.23
CA TYR A 163 -3.81 3.77 -10.24
C TYR A 163 -3.40 2.35 -10.62
N VAL A 164 -2.19 2.26 -11.10
CA VAL A 164 -1.48 1.00 -11.33
C VAL A 164 -0.21 1.01 -10.50
N SER A 165 0.15 -0.13 -9.92
CA SER A 165 1.37 -0.32 -9.15
C SER A 165 2.13 -1.52 -9.68
N LEU A 166 3.45 -1.38 -9.79
CA LEU A 166 4.37 -2.45 -10.17
C LEU A 166 5.47 -2.52 -9.13
N GLY A 167 5.71 -3.69 -8.57
CA GLY A 167 6.65 -3.85 -7.49
C GLY A 167 7.27 -5.22 -7.39
N ILE A 168 8.10 -5.35 -6.35
CA ILE A 168 8.78 -6.58 -5.99
C ILE A 168 8.57 -6.78 -4.48
N ARG A 169 8.15 -7.97 -4.11
CA ARG A 169 8.01 -8.44 -2.73
C ARG A 169 9.15 -9.40 -2.41
N PHE A 170 9.66 -9.30 -1.16
CA PHE A 170 10.73 -10.13 -0.58
C PHE A 170 10.21 -10.92 0.62
#